data_0d0c3a2083b77f4b114a8abb150b8958
#
_entry.id   0d0c3a2083b77f4b114a8abb150b8958
#
_cell.length_a   1.000
_cell.length_b   1.000
_cell.length_c   1.000
_cell.angle_alpha   90.00
_cell.angle_beta   90.00
_cell.angle_gamma   90.00
#
_symmetry.space_group_name_H-M   'P 1'
#
loop_
_entity.id
_entity.type
_entity.pdbx_description
1 polymer ?
#
loop_
_entity_poly.entity_id
_entity_poly.type
_entity_poly.pdbx_seq_one_letter_code
_entity_poly.pdbx_strand_id
1 'polypeptide(L)'
;PYEYFAEEYQRPVVIAGFEPLDVMQAILMVVRQLNDGRAEVENEFTRAVTRQGNEKAKSLVADVFELRPSFEWRGLGEVPYSALRIKPEYAEFDAERRFGITYRSVPDNKACECGAILRGVKKPVDCKLFGTVCTPENPIGSCMVSSEGACAAHYTYGRYRAGSDPETVGSDSTFRDGNPGR
;
A
#
# COMPACT_ATOMS: atom_id res chain seq x y z
N PRO A 1 14.80 -3.74 3.23
CA PRO A 1 13.92 -3.87 2.05
C PRO A 1 13.64 -2.54 1.35
N TYR A 2 13.76 -1.39 2.08
CA TYR A 2 13.37 -0.08 1.56
C TYR A 2 14.55 0.80 1.09
N GLU A 3 15.79 0.32 1.23
CA GLU A 3 17.01 1.09 0.92
C GLU A 3 17.09 1.48 -0.56
N TYR A 4 16.57 0.63 -1.46
CA TYR A 4 16.54 0.92 -2.89
C TYR A 4 15.72 2.18 -3.25
N PHE A 5 14.71 2.55 -2.46
CA PHE A 5 13.98 3.81 -2.68
C PHE A 5 14.88 5.04 -2.48
N ALA A 6 15.71 5.00 -1.44
CA ALA A 6 16.65 6.08 -1.18
C ALA A 6 17.80 6.07 -2.20
N GLU A 7 18.35 4.89 -2.51
CA GLU A 7 19.52 4.73 -3.38
C GLU A 7 19.19 4.92 -4.86
N GLU A 8 18.16 4.24 -5.38
CA GLU A 8 17.84 4.26 -6.81
C GLU A 8 16.89 5.40 -7.20
N TYR A 9 15.86 5.63 -6.37
CA TYR A 9 14.84 6.64 -6.67
C TYR A 9 15.11 8.00 -6.04
N GLN A 10 16.13 8.12 -5.20
CA GLN A 10 16.47 9.35 -4.48
C GLN A 10 15.25 9.95 -3.75
N ARG A 11 14.52 9.08 -3.05
CA ARG A 11 13.33 9.46 -2.29
C ARG A 11 13.50 9.12 -0.82
N PRO A 12 13.13 10.06 0.09
CA PRO A 12 13.18 9.80 1.53
C PRO A 12 12.17 8.71 1.92
N VAL A 13 12.58 7.88 2.85
CA VAL A 13 11.74 6.83 3.43
C VAL A 13 11.81 6.93 4.95
N VAL A 14 10.66 6.86 5.61
CA VAL A 14 10.58 6.78 7.07
C VAL A 14 9.71 5.58 7.46
N ILE A 15 10.26 4.69 8.27
CA ILE A 15 9.54 3.57 8.85
C ILE A 15 8.82 4.08 10.11
N ALA A 16 7.51 3.91 10.18
CA ALA A 16 6.67 4.41 11.25
C ALA A 16 5.81 3.34 11.89
N GLY A 17 5.37 3.60 13.12
CA GLY A 17 4.24 2.90 13.72
C GLY A 17 2.92 3.35 13.10
N PHE A 18 1.82 2.77 13.59
CA PHE A 18 0.48 3.00 13.06
C PHE A 18 -0.36 3.96 13.94
N GLU A 19 0.23 4.45 15.02
CA GLU A 19 -0.43 5.41 15.89
C GLU A 19 -0.38 6.83 15.29
N PRO A 20 -1.37 7.69 15.57
CA PRO A 20 -1.41 9.04 14.98
C PRO A 20 -0.14 9.86 15.22
N LEU A 21 0.47 9.73 16.40
CA LEU A 21 1.71 10.44 16.74
C LEU A 21 2.89 9.92 15.91
N ASP A 22 3.01 8.61 15.73
CA ASP A 22 4.06 7.99 14.92
C ASP A 22 3.96 8.46 13.46
N VAL A 23 2.73 8.47 12.92
CA VAL A 23 2.47 8.95 11.55
C VAL A 23 2.84 10.42 11.39
N MET A 24 2.45 11.28 12.35
CA MET A 24 2.80 12.72 12.32
C MET A 24 4.31 12.94 12.42
N GLN A 25 4.98 12.19 13.29
CA GLN A 25 6.44 12.24 13.43
C GLN A 25 7.14 11.78 12.13
N ALA A 26 6.67 10.70 11.52
CA ALA A 26 7.22 10.22 10.26
C ALA A 26 7.04 11.24 9.12
N ILE A 27 5.88 11.88 9.03
CA ILE A 27 5.65 12.97 8.06
C ILE A 27 6.64 14.11 8.29
N LEU A 28 6.83 14.53 9.53
CA LEU A 28 7.81 15.58 9.88
C LEU A 28 9.23 15.18 9.46
N MET A 29 9.63 13.94 9.68
CA MET A 29 10.96 13.43 9.28
C MET A 29 11.11 13.42 7.76
N VAL A 30 10.11 12.98 7.01
CA VAL A 30 10.13 13.05 5.53
C VAL A 30 10.26 14.47 5.04
N VAL A 31 9.47 15.41 5.60
CA VAL A 31 9.53 16.84 5.22
C VAL A 31 10.91 17.43 5.52
N ARG A 32 11.52 17.09 6.65
CA ARG A 32 12.88 17.52 6.98
C ARG A 32 13.89 17.01 5.98
N GLN A 33 13.86 15.71 5.62
CA GLN A 33 14.74 15.17 4.60
C GLN A 33 14.59 15.89 3.26
N LEU A 34 13.35 16.18 2.83
CA LEU A 34 13.09 16.92 1.60
C LEU A 34 13.66 18.34 1.63
N ASN A 35 13.48 19.06 2.75
CA ASN A 35 14.03 20.40 2.91
C ASN A 35 15.56 20.42 2.92
N ASP A 36 16.18 19.39 3.48
CA ASP A 36 17.64 19.24 3.57
C ASP A 36 18.24 18.65 2.28
N GLY A 37 17.43 18.30 1.28
CA GLY A 37 17.86 17.63 0.06
C GLY A 37 18.43 16.23 0.29
N ARG A 38 18.02 15.55 1.36
CA ARG A 38 18.44 14.18 1.72
C ARG A 38 17.44 13.15 1.21
N ALA A 39 17.94 11.94 0.94
CA ALA A 39 17.14 10.78 0.62
C ALA A 39 17.73 9.57 1.35
N GLU A 40 17.25 9.33 2.55
CA GLU A 40 17.73 8.29 3.45
C GLU A 40 16.57 7.46 3.99
N VAL A 41 16.88 6.24 4.46
CA VAL A 41 15.91 5.41 5.20
C VAL A 41 16.09 5.69 6.68
N GLU A 42 15.14 6.39 7.28
CA GLU A 42 15.08 6.64 8.72
C GLU A 42 14.03 5.76 9.38
N ASN A 43 14.21 5.45 10.66
CA ASN A 43 13.28 4.65 11.45
C ASN A 43 12.77 5.47 12.64
N GLU A 44 11.51 5.87 12.57
CA GLU A 44 10.80 6.50 13.69
C GLU A 44 10.38 5.46 14.74
N PHE A 45 10.03 4.25 14.29
CA PHE A 45 9.44 3.20 15.13
C PHE A 45 10.50 2.36 15.87
N THR A 46 11.51 3.02 16.44
CA THR A 46 12.68 2.36 17.07
C THR A 46 12.32 1.53 18.30
N ARG A 47 11.17 1.81 18.95
CA ARG A 47 10.70 1.04 20.10
C ARG A 47 10.27 -0.39 19.78
N ALA A 48 9.97 -0.69 18.51
CA ALA A 48 9.50 -2.01 18.11
C ALA A 48 10.25 -2.60 16.89
N VAL A 49 10.85 -1.77 16.07
CA VAL A 49 11.51 -2.19 14.81
C VAL A 49 12.98 -1.81 14.84
N THR A 50 13.83 -2.80 14.60
CA THR A 50 15.27 -2.61 14.35
C THR A 50 15.56 -2.68 12.85
N ARG A 51 16.76 -2.28 12.43
CA ARG A 51 17.18 -2.37 11.02
C ARG A 51 17.12 -3.82 10.49
N GLN A 52 17.42 -4.79 11.34
CA GLN A 52 17.38 -6.22 11.00
C GLN A 52 15.95 -6.79 11.03
N GLY A 53 15.01 -6.05 11.60
CA GLY A 53 13.65 -6.51 11.86
C GLY A 53 13.59 -7.49 13.05
N ASN A 54 12.48 -8.19 13.18
CA ASN A 54 12.29 -9.21 14.22
C ASN A 54 12.85 -10.56 13.73
N GLU A 55 14.04 -10.92 14.19
CA GLU A 55 14.73 -12.14 13.78
C GLU A 55 13.92 -13.41 14.10
N LYS A 56 13.24 -13.46 15.27
CA LYS A 56 12.39 -14.59 15.63
C LYS A 56 11.20 -14.74 14.67
N ALA A 57 10.53 -13.63 14.35
CA ALA A 57 9.41 -13.65 13.40
C ALA A 57 9.87 -14.08 12.00
N LYS A 58 10.99 -13.55 11.53
CA LYS A 58 11.59 -13.93 10.24
C LYS A 58 11.92 -15.42 10.18
N SER A 59 12.54 -15.96 11.26
CA SER A 59 12.85 -17.40 11.36
C SER A 59 11.58 -18.25 11.31
N LEU A 60 10.54 -17.89 12.07
CA LEU A 60 9.28 -18.64 12.06
C LEU A 60 8.57 -18.56 10.70
N VAL A 61 8.59 -17.40 10.04
CA VAL A 61 8.04 -17.28 8.68
C VAL A 61 8.81 -18.16 7.71
N ALA A 62 10.15 -18.13 7.77
CA ALA A 62 10.99 -18.95 6.90
C ALA A 62 10.86 -20.48 7.20
N ASP A 63 10.52 -20.85 8.43
CA ASP A 63 10.26 -22.24 8.79
C ASP A 63 8.93 -22.74 8.23
N VAL A 64 7.85 -21.98 8.41
CA VAL A 64 6.48 -22.42 8.12
C VAL A 64 6.03 -22.13 6.68
N PHE A 65 6.53 -21.04 6.07
CA PHE A 65 6.04 -20.55 4.80
C PHE A 65 7.08 -20.56 3.69
N GLU A 66 6.60 -20.64 2.46
CA GLU A 66 7.38 -20.42 1.25
C GLU A 66 6.65 -19.48 0.29
N LEU A 67 7.40 -18.83 -0.61
CA LEU A 67 6.81 -17.94 -1.61
C LEU A 67 6.02 -18.74 -2.67
N ARG A 68 4.84 -18.28 -3.00
CA ARG A 68 4.11 -18.75 -4.19
C ARG A 68 4.79 -18.21 -5.45
N PRO A 69 4.87 -19.01 -6.54
CA PRO A 69 5.39 -18.51 -7.82
C PRO A 69 4.60 -17.32 -8.36
N SER A 70 3.28 -17.33 -8.15
CA SER A 70 2.37 -16.24 -8.51
C SER A 70 1.13 -16.26 -7.61
N PHE A 71 0.46 -15.12 -7.50
CA PHE A 71 -0.81 -14.99 -6.81
C PHE A 71 -1.66 -13.92 -7.48
N GLU A 72 -2.96 -14.22 -7.66
CA GLU A 72 -3.93 -13.28 -8.22
C GLU A 72 -4.47 -12.34 -7.15
N TRP A 73 -4.13 -11.07 -7.26
CA TRP A 73 -4.63 -10.02 -6.38
C TRP A 73 -5.78 -9.27 -7.03
N ARG A 74 -6.89 -9.10 -6.33
CA ARG A 74 -8.01 -8.29 -6.83
C ARG A 74 -7.58 -6.86 -7.11
N GLY A 75 -7.87 -6.39 -8.32
CA GLY A 75 -7.47 -5.07 -8.80
C GLY A 75 -6.03 -4.97 -9.34
N LEU A 76 -5.16 -5.95 -9.06
CA LEU A 76 -3.77 -5.93 -9.53
C LEU A 76 -3.46 -7.07 -10.52
N GLY A 77 -4.31 -8.12 -10.55
CA GLY A 77 -4.09 -9.32 -11.35
C GLY A 77 -2.99 -10.22 -10.79
N GLU A 78 -2.38 -11.01 -11.66
CA GLU A 78 -1.30 -11.93 -11.31
C GLU A 78 -0.01 -11.19 -11.00
N VAL A 79 0.51 -11.40 -9.79
CA VAL A 79 1.77 -10.80 -9.34
C VAL A 79 2.72 -11.91 -8.89
N PRO A 80 3.88 -12.07 -9.53
CA PRO A 80 4.85 -13.11 -9.19
C PRO A 80 5.47 -12.85 -7.81
N TYR A 81 5.68 -13.93 -7.06
CA TYR A 81 6.35 -13.93 -5.75
C TYR A 81 5.80 -12.93 -4.73
N SER A 82 4.49 -12.72 -4.76
CA SER A 82 3.81 -11.69 -3.94
C SER A 82 2.98 -12.24 -2.78
N ALA A 83 2.88 -13.54 -2.65
CA ALA A 83 2.14 -14.19 -1.57
C ALA A 83 2.87 -15.41 -1.02
N LEU A 84 2.55 -15.76 0.22
CA LEU A 84 3.07 -16.93 0.90
C LEU A 84 2.09 -18.12 0.79
N ARG A 85 2.60 -19.33 0.89
CA ARG A 85 1.83 -20.54 1.17
C ARG A 85 2.49 -21.33 2.29
N ILE A 86 1.71 -22.15 2.96
CA ILE A 86 2.20 -23.07 3.98
C ILE A 86 3.06 -24.14 3.28
N LYS A 87 4.23 -24.44 3.85
CA LYS A 87 5.10 -25.49 3.35
C LYS A 87 4.46 -26.88 3.46
N PRO A 88 4.85 -27.84 2.60
CA PRO A 88 4.30 -29.20 2.60
C PRO A 88 4.39 -29.91 3.96
N GLU A 89 5.43 -29.63 4.75
CA GLU A 89 5.63 -30.24 6.08
C GLU A 89 4.54 -29.85 7.09
N TYR A 90 3.87 -28.72 6.85
CA TYR A 90 2.78 -28.20 7.68
C TYR A 90 1.42 -28.29 6.98
N ALA A 91 1.30 -29.16 5.96
CA ALA A 91 0.08 -29.27 5.14
C ALA A 91 -1.20 -29.61 5.92
N GLU A 92 -1.08 -30.28 7.07
CA GLU A 92 -2.21 -30.59 7.96
C GLU A 92 -2.85 -29.33 8.58
N PHE A 93 -2.11 -28.23 8.66
CA PHE A 93 -2.56 -26.93 9.18
C PHE A 93 -3.03 -25.99 8.05
N ASP A 94 -2.88 -26.39 6.78
CA ASP A 94 -3.30 -25.61 5.63
C ASP A 94 -4.82 -25.74 5.45
N ALA A 95 -5.55 -24.65 5.72
CA ALA A 95 -7.00 -24.61 5.59
C ALA A 95 -7.48 -24.87 4.15
N GLU A 96 -6.74 -24.44 3.13
CA GLU A 96 -7.08 -24.70 1.72
C GLU A 96 -7.15 -26.20 1.46
N ARG A 97 -6.18 -26.96 2.00
CA ARG A 97 -6.12 -28.43 1.86
C ARG A 97 -7.09 -29.14 2.79
N ARG A 98 -7.09 -28.75 4.06
CA ARG A 98 -7.89 -29.41 5.11
C ARG A 98 -9.38 -29.34 4.85
N PHE A 99 -9.87 -28.24 4.31
CA PHE A 99 -11.30 -28.01 4.05
C PHE A 99 -11.66 -28.08 2.57
N GLY A 100 -10.73 -28.50 1.70
CA GLY A 100 -10.95 -28.59 0.26
C GLY A 100 -11.39 -27.27 -0.37
N ILE A 101 -10.84 -26.15 0.11
CA ILE A 101 -11.18 -24.82 -0.38
C ILE A 101 -10.59 -24.67 -1.78
N THR A 102 -11.47 -24.54 -2.77
CA THR A 102 -11.05 -24.26 -4.14
C THR A 102 -11.09 -22.76 -4.40
N TYR A 103 -9.97 -22.18 -4.78
CA TYR A 103 -9.92 -20.80 -5.23
C TYR A 103 -10.69 -20.63 -6.54
N ARG A 104 -11.65 -19.71 -6.53
CA ARG A 104 -12.38 -19.32 -7.74
C ARG A 104 -12.00 -17.90 -8.10
N SER A 105 -11.29 -17.73 -9.21
CA SER A 105 -11.03 -16.41 -9.77
C SER A 105 -12.34 -15.72 -10.14
N VAL A 106 -12.55 -14.51 -9.65
CA VAL A 106 -13.69 -13.68 -10.01
C VAL A 106 -13.15 -12.44 -10.70
N PRO A 107 -13.47 -12.24 -11.98
CA PRO A 107 -12.95 -11.09 -12.73
C PRO A 107 -13.42 -9.77 -12.09
N ASP A 108 -12.51 -8.81 -12.03
CA ASP A 108 -12.83 -7.47 -11.56
C ASP A 108 -13.85 -6.79 -12.49
N ASN A 109 -14.69 -5.93 -11.90
CA ASN A 109 -15.59 -5.10 -12.70
C ASN A 109 -14.78 -4.15 -13.58
N LYS A 110 -14.97 -4.22 -14.90
CA LYS A 110 -14.21 -3.44 -15.89
C LYS A 110 -14.32 -1.91 -15.73
N ALA A 111 -15.38 -1.44 -15.10
CA ALA A 111 -15.58 -0.01 -14.81
C ALA A 111 -14.92 0.42 -13.49
N CYS A 112 -14.41 -0.54 -12.69
CA CYS A 112 -13.77 -0.25 -11.41
C CYS A 112 -12.30 0.14 -11.63
N GLU A 113 -11.90 1.26 -11.06
CA GLU A 113 -10.54 1.81 -11.15
C GLU A 113 -9.66 1.41 -9.95
N CYS A 114 -10.08 0.40 -9.17
CA CYS A 114 -9.42 -0.03 -7.95
C CYS A 114 -7.92 -0.28 -8.14
N GLY A 115 -7.52 -0.95 -9.20
CA GLY A 115 -6.11 -1.24 -9.50
C GLY A 115 -5.26 0.03 -9.74
N ALA A 116 -5.82 1.05 -10.38
CA ALA A 116 -5.14 2.33 -10.57
C ALA A 116 -5.06 3.14 -9.26
N ILE A 117 -6.14 3.07 -8.44
CA ILE A 117 -6.20 3.73 -7.14
C ILE A 117 -5.21 3.11 -6.15
N LEU A 118 -5.13 1.78 -6.09
CA LEU A 118 -4.17 1.06 -5.24
C LEU A 118 -2.71 1.40 -5.57
N ARG A 119 -2.42 1.68 -6.85
CA ARG A 119 -1.10 2.10 -7.30
C ARG A 119 -0.84 3.60 -7.18
N GLY A 120 -1.80 4.38 -6.65
CA GLY A 120 -1.68 5.82 -6.51
C GLY A 120 -1.78 6.62 -7.83
N VAL A 121 -2.15 5.96 -8.94
CA VAL A 121 -2.26 6.60 -10.26
C VAL A 121 -3.55 7.44 -10.38
N LYS A 122 -4.60 7.04 -9.66
CA LYS A 122 -5.89 7.72 -9.61
C LYS A 122 -6.33 7.95 -8.17
N LYS A 123 -7.17 8.96 -7.96
CA LYS A 123 -7.89 9.18 -6.70
C LYS A 123 -9.21 8.42 -6.71
N PRO A 124 -9.79 8.08 -5.54
CA PRO A 124 -11.10 7.43 -5.46
C PRO A 124 -12.21 8.18 -6.24
N VAL A 125 -12.21 9.51 -6.19
CA VAL A 125 -13.19 10.36 -6.89
C VAL A 125 -13.11 10.31 -8.41
N ASP A 126 -11.99 9.86 -8.98
CA ASP A 126 -11.82 9.70 -10.42
C ASP A 126 -12.54 8.45 -10.95
N CYS A 127 -12.94 7.54 -10.05
CA CYS A 127 -13.67 6.32 -10.41
C CYS A 127 -15.16 6.63 -10.60
N LYS A 128 -15.70 6.33 -11.77
CA LYS A 128 -17.13 6.58 -12.11
C LYS A 128 -18.11 5.82 -11.20
N LEU A 129 -17.68 4.75 -10.57
CA LEU A 129 -18.51 3.95 -9.66
C LEU A 129 -18.51 4.50 -8.23
N PHE A 130 -17.49 5.30 -7.88
CA PHE A 130 -17.28 5.79 -6.51
C PHE A 130 -18.46 6.66 -6.03
N GLY A 131 -19.00 6.31 -4.86
CA GLY A 131 -20.09 7.06 -4.22
C GLY A 131 -21.44 7.01 -4.94
N THR A 132 -21.52 6.26 -6.04
CA THR A 132 -22.78 6.02 -6.79
C THR A 132 -23.22 4.57 -6.55
N VAL A 133 -22.76 3.63 -7.35
CA VAL A 133 -23.07 2.20 -7.18
C VAL A 133 -22.08 1.47 -6.29
N CYS A 134 -20.88 2.04 -6.10
CA CYS A 134 -19.83 1.48 -5.22
C CYS A 134 -19.75 2.31 -3.94
N THR A 135 -20.30 1.76 -2.87
CA THR A 135 -20.31 2.33 -1.52
C THR A 135 -19.84 1.28 -0.52
N PRO A 136 -19.56 1.65 0.75
CA PRO A 136 -19.22 0.65 1.78
C PRO A 136 -20.30 -0.43 1.98
N GLU A 137 -21.59 -0.07 1.76
CA GLU A 137 -22.70 -0.99 1.86
C GLU A 137 -22.84 -1.90 0.64
N ASN A 138 -22.33 -1.46 -0.52
CA ASN A 138 -22.34 -2.22 -1.78
C ASN A 138 -20.98 -2.14 -2.49
N PRO A 139 -19.94 -2.78 -1.94
CA PRO A 139 -18.59 -2.67 -2.48
C PRO A 139 -18.45 -3.41 -3.81
N ILE A 140 -18.02 -2.70 -4.86
CA ILE A 140 -17.72 -3.30 -6.18
C ILE A 140 -16.22 -3.66 -6.28
N GLY A 141 -15.34 -2.76 -5.89
CA GLY A 141 -13.89 -2.98 -5.90
C GLY A 141 -13.32 -3.31 -4.53
N SER A 142 -12.20 -4.03 -4.49
CA SER A 142 -11.54 -4.47 -3.26
C SER A 142 -11.20 -3.32 -2.29
N CYS A 143 -10.86 -2.13 -2.79
CA CYS A 143 -10.56 -0.96 -1.98
C CYS A 143 -11.80 -0.29 -1.32
N MET A 144 -13.02 -0.80 -1.55
CA MET A 144 -14.25 -0.36 -0.88
C MET A 144 -14.76 -1.39 0.14
N VAL A 145 -14.23 -2.63 0.13
CA VAL A 145 -14.70 -3.73 1.00
C VAL A 145 -14.35 -3.51 2.46
N SER A 146 -13.17 -2.99 2.74
CA SER A 146 -12.68 -2.73 4.10
C SER A 146 -12.67 -1.23 4.39
N SER A 147 -12.98 -0.84 5.64
CA SER A 147 -12.88 0.54 6.12
C SER A 147 -11.47 1.15 5.96
N GLU A 148 -10.44 0.30 5.90
CA GLU A 148 -9.04 0.70 5.68
C GLU A 148 -8.69 0.82 4.19
N GLY A 149 -9.56 0.35 3.31
CA GLY A 149 -9.35 0.46 1.87
C GLY A 149 -9.40 1.93 1.40
N ALA A 150 -8.59 2.28 0.42
CA ALA A 150 -8.43 3.66 -0.06
C ALA A 150 -9.78 4.32 -0.43
N CYS A 151 -10.68 3.61 -1.12
CA CYS A 151 -11.99 4.13 -1.47
C CYS A 151 -12.90 4.27 -0.26
N ALA A 152 -12.96 3.26 0.62
CA ALA A 152 -13.82 3.30 1.80
C ALA A 152 -13.37 4.40 2.78
N ALA A 153 -12.07 4.54 3.02
CA ALA A 153 -11.52 5.62 3.83
C ALA A 153 -11.83 7.00 3.23
N HIS A 154 -11.66 7.16 1.91
CA HIS A 154 -11.99 8.41 1.23
C HIS A 154 -13.50 8.72 1.28
N TYR A 155 -14.35 7.69 1.10
CA TYR A 155 -15.81 7.83 1.21
C TYR A 155 -16.23 8.31 2.60
N THR A 156 -15.64 7.73 3.64
CA THR A 156 -16.00 8.02 5.04
C THR A 156 -15.47 9.38 5.50
N TYR A 157 -14.22 9.70 5.17
CA TYR A 157 -13.52 10.88 5.72
C TYR A 157 -13.33 12.00 4.72
N GLY A 158 -13.36 11.73 3.42
CA GLY A 158 -13.15 12.73 2.36
C GLY A 158 -14.24 13.80 2.27
N ARG A 159 -15.48 13.48 2.69
CA ARG A 159 -16.61 14.42 2.73
C ARG A 159 -16.38 15.65 3.62
N TYR A 160 -15.50 15.55 4.60
CA TYR A 160 -15.15 16.68 5.46
C TYR A 160 -14.16 17.66 4.79
N ARG A 161 -13.62 17.32 3.63
CA ARG A 161 -12.75 18.17 2.83
C ARG A 161 -13.48 18.92 1.70
N ALA A 162 -14.77 18.73 1.54
CA ALA A 162 -15.60 19.39 0.50
C ALA A 162 -15.81 20.90 0.70
N GLY A 163 -14.96 21.58 1.48
CA GLY A 163 -14.92 23.03 1.66
C GLY A 163 -13.54 23.66 1.49
N SER A 164 -12.51 22.86 1.21
CA SER A 164 -11.16 23.33 0.92
C SER A 164 -10.73 22.74 -0.42
N ASP A 165 -11.09 23.43 -1.52
CA ASP A 165 -10.51 23.16 -2.82
C ASP A 165 -8.99 23.39 -2.75
N PRO A 166 -8.14 22.38 -3.02
CA PRO A 166 -6.69 22.57 -3.07
C PRO A 166 -6.23 23.37 -4.28
N GLU A 167 -7.12 23.84 -5.15
CA GLU A 167 -6.77 24.62 -6.35
C GLU A 167 -6.38 26.09 -6.04
N THR A 168 -6.44 26.53 -4.77
CA THR A 168 -6.00 27.89 -4.39
C THR A 168 -4.63 27.95 -3.73
N VAL A 169 -3.92 26.86 -3.59
CA VAL A 169 -2.50 26.89 -3.19
C VAL A 169 -1.66 26.80 -4.45
N GLY A 170 -1.26 27.98 -4.92
CA GLY A 170 -0.32 28.32 -5.95
C GLY A 170 0.22 27.21 -6.85
N SER A 171 -0.19 27.25 -8.11
CA SER A 171 0.52 26.62 -9.23
C SER A 171 1.89 27.32 -9.42
N ASP A 172 2.83 27.06 -8.55
CA ASP A 172 4.23 27.39 -8.83
C ASP A 172 4.87 26.16 -9.49
N SER A 173 4.68 26.11 -10.80
CA SER A 173 5.22 25.11 -11.72
C SER A 173 6.68 25.44 -12.03
N THR A 174 7.58 25.32 -11.05
CA THR A 174 9.03 25.35 -11.30
C THR A 174 9.72 24.12 -10.74
N PHE A 175 9.13 22.93 -10.93
CA PHE A 175 9.92 21.72 -10.90
C PHE A 175 10.44 21.46 -12.31
N ARG A 176 11.63 22.01 -12.60
CA ARG A 176 12.35 21.74 -13.85
C ARG A 176 12.75 20.27 -13.86
N ASP A 177 12.32 19.60 -14.91
CA ASP A 177 12.82 18.29 -15.34
C ASP A 177 14.31 18.37 -15.58
N GLY A 178 15.09 18.05 -14.56
CA GLY A 178 16.52 17.79 -14.69
C GLY A 178 16.72 16.38 -15.22
N ASN A 179 16.60 16.20 -16.53
CA ASN A 179 17.10 15.01 -17.22
C ASN A 179 18.58 15.25 -17.55
N PRO A 180 19.56 14.59 -16.89
CA PRO A 180 20.90 14.49 -17.45
C PRO A 180 20.94 13.32 -18.40
N GLY A 181 20.88 13.61 -19.69
CA GLY A 181 21.14 12.62 -20.75
C GLY A 181 22.57 12.07 -20.66
N ARG A 182 22.62 10.84 -20.94
CA ARG A 182 23.58 9.86 -21.46
C ARG A 182 23.76 8.67 -20.56
#